data_1011ced6ceafcb5f3b630967880348ea
#
_entry.id   1011ced6ceafcb5f3b630967880348ea
#
_cell.length_a   1.000
_cell.length_b   1.000
_cell.length_c   1.000
_cell.angle_alpha   90.00
_cell.angle_beta   90.00
_cell.angle_gamma   90.00
#
_symmetry.space_group_name_H-M   'P 1'
#
loop_
_entity.id
_entity.type
_entity.pdbx_description
1 polymer ?
#
loop_
_entity_poly.entity_id
_entity_poly.type
_entity_poly.pdbx_seq_one_letter_code
_entity_poly.pdbx_strand_id
1 'polypeptide(L)'
;MIPRKTVAGLGAGMLVSALSAFGISAQQPPAKTPDIHFAVTPQPLADAMLKLARVTKDDVVYDLGSGDGRIVVLAAQKYGAHGVGIEIDRKLVEISRQVAREGEVADRVRFIEGDLFTTDISKATVVTLWLSNSVNLRLESKLKRELRPGTRIVSRQFPIGSWAPDQTVDANGETLRLWTIR
;
A
#
# COMPACT_ATOMS: atom_id res chain seq x y z
N MET A 1 -19.67 -34.92 -85.06
CA MET A 1 -20.33 -33.57 -85.15
C MET A 1 -21.34 -33.52 -83.99
N ILE A 2 -20.96 -32.95 -82.88
CA ILE A 2 -21.74 -32.90 -81.63
C ILE A 2 -21.67 -31.47 -81.07
N PRO A 3 -22.76 -30.80 -80.78
CA PRO A 3 -22.72 -29.41 -80.29
C PRO A 3 -22.47 -29.31 -78.79
N ARG A 4 -21.71 -28.29 -78.47
CA ARG A 4 -21.38 -27.90 -77.08
C ARG A 4 -22.59 -27.24 -76.43
N LYS A 5 -22.91 -27.66 -75.19
CA LYS A 5 -23.84 -26.94 -74.30
C LYS A 5 -23.02 -26.09 -73.32
N THR A 6 -23.30 -24.82 -73.28
CA THR A 6 -22.77 -23.81 -72.35
C THR A 6 -23.59 -23.87 -71.05
N VAL A 7 -22.94 -24.00 -69.90
CA VAL A 7 -23.57 -23.88 -68.58
C VAL A 7 -23.09 -22.59 -67.93
N ALA A 8 -24.05 -21.73 -67.66
CA ALA A 8 -23.81 -20.48 -66.92
C ALA A 8 -23.68 -20.73 -65.43
N GLY A 9 -22.55 -20.32 -64.86
CA GLY A 9 -22.34 -20.37 -63.39
C GLY A 9 -22.83 -19.08 -62.73
N LEU A 10 -23.77 -19.23 -61.80
CA LEU A 10 -24.15 -18.15 -60.89
C LEU A 10 -23.08 -17.99 -59.80
N GLY A 11 -22.44 -16.83 -59.78
CA GLY A 11 -21.56 -16.44 -58.67
C GLY A 11 -22.38 -15.93 -57.47
N ALA A 12 -22.35 -16.65 -56.41
CA ALA A 12 -22.87 -16.18 -55.10
C ALA A 12 -21.84 -15.28 -54.43
N GLY A 13 -22.10 -14.00 -54.39
CA GLY A 13 -21.29 -13.03 -53.67
C GLY A 13 -21.51 -13.17 -52.16
N MET A 14 -20.47 -13.59 -51.42
CA MET A 14 -20.47 -13.56 -49.97
C MET A 14 -20.14 -12.16 -49.46
N LEU A 15 -21.14 -11.50 -48.91
CA LEU A 15 -20.99 -10.23 -48.16
C LEU A 15 -20.40 -10.58 -46.80
N VAL A 16 -19.11 -10.31 -46.60
CA VAL A 16 -18.46 -10.37 -45.30
C VAL A 16 -18.76 -9.05 -44.59
N SER A 17 -19.69 -9.07 -43.66
CA SER A 17 -19.97 -7.95 -42.76
C SER A 17 -18.86 -7.91 -41.69
N ALA A 18 -17.95 -6.93 -41.80
CA ALA A 18 -16.97 -6.62 -40.77
C ALA A 18 -17.69 -5.96 -39.58
N LEU A 19 -17.91 -6.72 -38.48
CA LEU A 19 -18.28 -6.14 -37.20
C LEU A 19 -17.06 -5.43 -36.61
N SER A 20 -17.06 -4.10 -36.67
CA SER A 20 -16.12 -3.26 -35.94
C SER A 20 -16.45 -3.35 -34.47
N ALA A 21 -15.67 -4.13 -33.70
CA ALA A 21 -15.74 -4.13 -32.24
C ALA A 21 -15.18 -2.78 -31.75
N PHE A 22 -16.07 -1.87 -31.40
CA PHE A 22 -15.71 -0.70 -30.60
C PHE A 22 -15.24 -1.19 -29.24
N GLY A 23 -13.91 -1.24 -29.03
CA GLY A 23 -13.32 -1.46 -27.74
C GLY A 23 -13.70 -0.32 -26.79
N ILE A 24 -14.61 -0.59 -25.85
CA ILE A 24 -14.86 0.32 -24.74
C ILE A 24 -13.59 0.29 -23.89
N SER A 25 -12.74 1.31 -24.07
CA SER A 25 -11.64 1.56 -23.15
C SER A 25 -12.24 1.92 -21.79
N ALA A 26 -12.19 0.99 -20.86
CA ALA A 26 -12.58 1.27 -19.48
C ALA A 26 -11.63 2.34 -18.93
N GLN A 27 -12.11 3.57 -18.85
CA GLN A 27 -11.41 4.69 -18.27
C GLN A 27 -11.17 4.37 -16.79
N GLN A 28 -9.90 4.20 -16.40
CA GLN A 28 -9.54 4.03 -14.98
C GLN A 28 -10.05 5.26 -14.22
N PRO A 29 -10.70 5.06 -13.06
CA PRO A 29 -11.12 6.18 -12.23
C PRO A 29 -9.90 7.05 -11.90
N PRO A 30 -10.07 8.39 -11.80
CA PRO A 30 -8.97 9.29 -11.51
C PRO A 30 -8.28 8.86 -10.21
N ALA A 31 -6.95 8.82 -10.23
CA ALA A 31 -6.14 8.51 -9.07
C ALA A 31 -6.50 9.48 -7.93
N LYS A 32 -6.80 8.95 -6.75
CA LYS A 32 -7.03 9.78 -5.56
C LYS A 32 -5.78 10.59 -5.26
N THR A 33 -5.96 11.89 -5.03
CA THR A 33 -4.86 12.77 -4.59
C THR A 33 -4.49 12.40 -3.15
N PRO A 34 -3.19 12.31 -2.80
CA PRO A 34 -2.75 12.10 -1.43
C PRO A 34 -3.26 13.20 -0.49
N ASP A 35 -3.74 12.83 0.70
CA ASP A 35 -4.16 13.77 1.76
C ASP A 35 -2.95 14.52 2.38
N ILE A 36 -1.72 14.03 2.16
CA ILE A 36 -0.47 14.59 2.66
C ILE A 36 0.65 14.47 1.63
N HIS A 37 1.59 15.41 1.66
CA HIS A 37 2.79 15.32 0.83
C HIS A 37 3.75 14.27 1.37
N PHE A 38 4.39 13.53 0.46
CA PHE A 38 5.45 12.60 0.82
C PHE A 38 6.60 13.33 1.50
N ALA A 39 6.96 12.86 2.68
CA ALA A 39 8.11 13.34 3.41
C ALA A 39 8.91 12.13 3.94
N VAL A 40 10.22 12.21 3.79
CA VAL A 40 11.12 11.11 4.10
C VAL A 40 11.31 10.95 5.61
N THR A 41 11.12 9.73 6.15
CA THR A 41 11.55 9.42 7.52
C THR A 41 13.04 9.08 7.52
N PRO A 42 13.90 9.84 8.24
CA PRO A 42 15.30 9.46 8.39
C PRO A 42 15.45 8.05 8.98
N GLN A 43 16.42 7.28 8.48
CA GLN A 43 16.61 5.88 8.89
C GLN A 43 16.78 5.71 10.42
N PRO A 44 17.54 6.56 11.15
CA PRO A 44 17.63 6.45 12.61
C PRO A 44 16.27 6.59 13.32
N LEU A 45 15.37 7.42 12.76
CA LEU A 45 14.04 7.63 13.32
C LEU A 45 13.10 6.47 12.98
N ALA A 46 13.17 5.93 11.76
CA ALA A 46 12.46 4.70 11.41
C ALA A 46 12.87 3.54 12.35
N ASP A 47 14.17 3.40 12.63
CA ASP A 47 14.69 2.42 13.58
C ASP A 47 14.18 2.66 15.02
N ALA A 48 14.11 3.91 15.45
CA ALA A 48 13.56 4.26 16.76
C ALA A 48 12.06 3.91 16.88
N MET A 49 11.28 4.11 15.82
CA MET A 49 9.88 3.69 15.76
C MET A 49 9.73 2.17 15.90
N LEU A 50 10.52 1.41 15.16
CA LEU A 50 10.51 -0.06 15.19
C LEU A 50 10.97 -0.61 16.54
N LYS A 51 11.98 0.01 17.17
CA LYS A 51 12.43 -0.32 18.53
C LYS A 51 11.36 -0.03 19.58
N LEU A 52 10.71 1.13 19.50
CA LEU A 52 9.63 1.50 20.42
C LEU A 52 8.47 0.49 20.33
N ALA A 53 8.13 0.03 19.13
CA ALA A 53 7.17 -1.04 18.90
C ALA A 53 7.68 -2.42 19.31
N ARG A 54 8.96 -2.58 19.69
CA ARG A 54 9.61 -3.86 20.00
C ARG A 54 9.42 -4.89 18.88
N VAL A 55 9.67 -4.46 17.63
CA VAL A 55 9.51 -5.31 16.44
C VAL A 55 10.45 -6.53 16.53
N THR A 56 9.93 -7.70 16.18
CA THR A 56 10.62 -8.98 16.10
C THR A 56 10.38 -9.65 14.74
N LYS A 57 11.04 -10.76 14.50
CA LYS A 57 10.86 -11.56 13.27
C LYS A 57 9.46 -12.15 13.08
N ASP A 58 8.68 -12.25 14.16
CA ASP A 58 7.33 -12.80 14.17
C ASP A 58 6.26 -11.74 13.89
N ASP A 59 6.67 -10.49 13.67
CA ASP A 59 5.78 -9.38 13.43
C ASP A 59 5.44 -9.18 11.95
N VAL A 60 4.25 -8.63 11.73
CA VAL A 60 3.80 -8.09 10.44
C VAL A 60 3.62 -6.58 10.61
N VAL A 61 4.60 -5.82 10.12
CA VAL A 61 4.61 -4.35 10.22
C VAL A 61 3.83 -3.75 9.05
N TYR A 62 2.77 -3.02 9.34
CA TYR A 62 2.02 -2.22 8.38
C TYR A 62 2.42 -0.75 8.48
N ASP A 63 2.83 -0.15 7.36
CA ASP A 63 3.14 1.29 7.27
C ASP A 63 2.06 1.97 6.43
N LEU A 64 1.28 2.85 7.07
CA LEU A 64 0.14 3.53 6.44
C LEU A 64 0.61 4.87 5.86
N GLY A 65 0.58 5.00 4.53
CA GLY A 65 1.26 6.07 3.81
C GLY A 65 2.74 5.77 3.70
N SER A 66 3.10 4.60 3.18
CA SER A 66 4.45 4.05 3.28
C SER A 66 5.50 4.78 2.42
N GLY A 67 5.07 5.68 1.52
CA GLY A 67 5.99 6.40 0.66
C GLY A 67 6.89 5.46 -0.14
N ASP A 68 8.20 5.63 0.01
CA ASP A 68 9.21 4.79 -0.65
C ASP A 68 9.47 3.43 0.04
N GLY A 69 8.67 3.08 1.05
CA GLY A 69 8.70 1.77 1.70
C GLY A 69 9.82 1.54 2.71
N ARG A 70 10.64 2.55 3.00
CA ARG A 70 11.85 2.40 3.84
C ARG A 70 11.63 1.82 5.23
N ILE A 71 10.48 2.11 5.89
CA ILE A 71 10.18 1.62 7.24
C ILE A 71 9.98 0.10 7.21
N VAL A 72 9.15 -0.41 6.30
CA VAL A 72 8.90 -1.86 6.19
C VAL A 72 10.10 -2.61 5.64
N VAL A 73 10.88 -2.01 4.75
CA VAL A 73 12.16 -2.58 4.28
C VAL A 73 13.14 -2.69 5.44
N LEU A 74 13.29 -1.63 6.26
CA LEU A 74 14.14 -1.66 7.44
C LEU A 74 13.66 -2.70 8.47
N ALA A 75 12.35 -2.83 8.66
CA ALA A 75 11.78 -3.86 9.54
C ALA A 75 12.16 -5.27 9.10
N ALA A 76 12.11 -5.54 7.79
CA ALA A 76 12.51 -6.83 7.24
C ALA A 76 14.02 -7.07 7.34
N GLN A 77 14.84 -6.10 6.94
CA GLN A 77 16.30 -6.21 6.94
C GLN A 77 16.88 -6.39 8.35
N LYS A 78 16.44 -5.55 9.28
CA LYS A 78 17.08 -5.47 10.60
C LYS A 78 16.46 -6.40 11.63
N TYR A 79 15.15 -6.62 11.54
CA TYR A 79 14.39 -7.37 12.55
C TYR A 79 13.87 -8.71 12.02
N GLY A 80 14.01 -8.98 10.71
CA GLY A 80 13.50 -10.19 10.08
C GLY A 80 11.97 -10.24 9.99
N ALA A 81 11.30 -9.13 10.26
CA ALA A 81 9.83 -9.02 10.24
C ALA A 81 9.29 -9.12 8.80
N HIS A 82 8.00 -9.40 8.68
CA HIS A 82 7.27 -9.16 7.44
C HIS A 82 6.76 -7.72 7.39
N GLY A 83 6.70 -7.13 6.18
CA GLY A 83 6.26 -5.75 5.99
C GLY A 83 5.15 -5.60 4.96
N VAL A 84 4.23 -4.68 5.20
CA VAL A 84 3.19 -4.26 4.25
C VAL A 84 3.14 -2.74 4.22
N GLY A 85 3.53 -2.14 3.09
CA GLY A 85 3.34 -0.72 2.84
C GLY A 85 2.01 -0.47 2.12
N ILE A 86 1.22 0.47 2.60
CA ILE A 86 0.01 0.95 1.92
C ILE A 86 0.28 2.38 1.45
N GLU A 87 0.23 2.61 0.14
CA GLU A 87 0.52 3.90 -0.48
C GLU A 87 -0.46 4.18 -1.61
N ILE A 88 -0.94 5.41 -1.70
CA ILE A 88 -1.91 5.81 -2.72
C ILE A 88 -1.25 6.25 -4.03
N ASP A 89 0.00 6.72 -3.95
CA ASP A 89 0.77 7.12 -5.12
C ASP A 89 1.43 5.91 -5.77
N ARG A 90 0.96 5.54 -6.95
CA ARG A 90 1.49 4.43 -7.74
C ARG A 90 3.00 4.53 -7.99
N LYS A 91 3.52 5.76 -8.22
CA LYS A 91 4.96 5.94 -8.46
C LYS A 91 5.78 5.60 -7.22
N LEU A 92 5.30 5.99 -6.03
CA LEU A 92 5.93 5.63 -4.77
C LEU A 92 5.85 4.11 -4.50
N VAL A 93 4.74 3.46 -4.86
CA VAL A 93 4.62 1.99 -4.81
C VAL A 93 5.64 1.30 -5.72
N GLU A 94 5.87 1.82 -6.92
CA GLU A 94 6.89 1.28 -7.84
C GLU A 94 8.31 1.47 -7.29
N ILE A 95 8.60 2.65 -6.73
CA ILE A 95 9.88 2.95 -6.05
C ILE A 95 10.07 2.01 -4.86
N SER A 96 9.06 1.83 -4.01
CA SER A 96 9.16 0.98 -2.82
C SER A 96 9.43 -0.49 -3.15
N ARG A 97 8.86 -0.99 -4.26
CA ARG A 97 9.17 -2.34 -4.78
C ARG A 97 10.62 -2.46 -5.26
N GLN A 98 11.18 -1.40 -5.83
CA GLN A 98 12.59 -1.37 -6.21
C GLN A 98 13.48 -1.33 -4.97
N VAL A 99 13.18 -0.47 -4.00
CA VAL A 99 13.92 -0.39 -2.71
C VAL A 99 13.94 -1.75 -2.00
N ALA A 100 12.83 -2.50 -2.04
CA ALA A 100 12.77 -3.84 -1.46
C ALA A 100 13.65 -4.86 -2.19
N ARG A 101 13.72 -4.79 -3.53
CA ARG A 101 14.61 -5.66 -4.32
C ARG A 101 16.07 -5.35 -4.05
N GLU A 102 16.44 -4.07 -4.07
CA GLU A 102 17.80 -3.60 -3.77
C GLU A 102 18.23 -3.93 -2.33
N GLY A 103 17.27 -3.93 -1.42
CA GLY A 103 17.46 -4.31 -0.03
C GLY A 103 17.42 -5.81 0.25
N GLU A 104 17.26 -6.66 -0.78
CA GLU A 104 17.22 -8.12 -0.69
C GLU A 104 16.13 -8.68 0.25
N VAL A 105 14.98 -7.97 0.36
CA VAL A 105 13.86 -8.37 1.23
C VAL A 105 12.51 -8.41 0.48
N ALA A 106 12.53 -8.49 -0.84
CA ALA A 106 11.32 -8.50 -1.66
C ALA A 106 10.39 -9.71 -1.38
N ASP A 107 10.92 -10.78 -0.81
CA ASP A 107 10.16 -11.95 -0.36
C ASP A 107 9.44 -11.74 0.98
N ARG A 108 9.87 -10.75 1.77
CA ARG A 108 9.33 -10.45 3.11
C ARG A 108 8.42 -9.23 3.14
N VAL A 109 8.48 -8.38 2.12
CA VAL A 109 7.69 -7.14 2.09
C VAL A 109 6.80 -7.07 0.85
N ARG A 110 5.65 -6.44 0.99
CA ARG A 110 4.75 -6.16 -0.12
C ARG A 110 4.22 -4.74 -0.04
N PHE A 111 3.90 -4.16 -1.20
CA PHE A 111 3.35 -2.83 -1.30
C PHE A 111 2.01 -2.86 -2.03
N ILE A 112 1.02 -2.25 -1.41
CA ILE A 112 -0.36 -2.16 -1.87
C ILE A 112 -0.60 -0.73 -2.35
N GLU A 113 -0.91 -0.57 -3.64
CA GLU A 113 -1.48 0.67 -4.14
C GLU A 113 -2.92 0.76 -3.63
N GLY A 114 -3.19 1.68 -2.71
CA GLY A 114 -4.49 1.75 -2.08
C GLY A 114 -4.65 2.89 -1.08
N ASP A 115 -5.91 3.13 -0.74
CA ASP A 115 -6.31 4.11 0.26
C ASP A 115 -6.21 3.48 1.67
N LEU A 116 -5.40 4.09 2.53
CA LEU A 116 -5.18 3.64 3.92
C LEU A 116 -6.48 3.61 4.76
N PHE A 117 -7.52 4.36 4.35
CA PHE A 117 -8.80 4.35 5.05
C PHE A 117 -9.67 3.13 4.71
N THR A 118 -9.45 2.51 3.55
CA THR A 118 -10.29 1.40 3.07
C THR A 118 -9.55 0.06 2.95
N THR A 119 -8.21 0.08 2.87
CA THR A 119 -7.40 -1.13 2.80
C THR A 119 -7.44 -1.89 4.14
N ASP A 120 -7.65 -3.21 4.09
CA ASP A 120 -7.67 -4.08 5.28
C ASP A 120 -6.30 -4.12 5.99
N ILE A 121 -6.32 -3.86 7.29
CA ILE A 121 -5.14 -3.86 8.17
C ILE A 121 -5.22 -4.91 9.30
N SER A 122 -6.20 -5.80 9.26
CA SER A 122 -6.51 -6.76 10.32
C SER A 122 -5.39 -7.77 10.63
N LYS A 123 -4.42 -7.92 9.70
CA LYS A 123 -3.27 -8.82 9.86
C LYS A 123 -2.04 -8.16 10.49
N ALA A 124 -2.11 -6.84 10.73
CA ALA A 124 -1.01 -6.13 11.35
C ALA A 124 -0.79 -6.56 12.80
N THR A 125 0.45 -6.71 13.22
CA THR A 125 0.87 -6.81 14.62
C THR A 125 1.54 -5.53 15.09
N VAL A 126 2.06 -4.75 14.13
CA VAL A 126 2.60 -3.41 14.33
C VAL A 126 2.09 -2.50 13.22
N VAL A 127 1.70 -1.28 13.58
CA VAL A 127 1.34 -0.21 12.62
C VAL A 127 2.25 0.98 12.85
N THR A 128 2.81 1.53 11.78
CA THR A 128 3.56 2.79 11.78
C THR A 128 2.80 3.89 11.07
N LEU A 129 2.85 5.09 11.64
CA LEU A 129 2.17 6.28 11.15
C LEU A 129 3.14 7.47 11.12
N TRP A 130 3.33 8.06 9.95
CA TRP A 130 3.84 9.41 9.83
C TRP A 130 2.97 10.22 8.87
N LEU A 131 1.85 10.64 9.38
CA LEU A 131 0.79 11.29 8.64
C LEU A 131 0.58 12.71 9.20
N SER A 132 -0.64 13.25 9.10
CA SER A 132 -1.03 14.48 9.76
C SER A 132 -1.98 14.24 10.93
N ASN A 133 -2.16 15.27 11.77
CA ASN A 133 -3.11 15.18 12.88
C ASN A 133 -4.54 14.87 12.42
N SER A 134 -4.99 15.47 11.32
CA SER A 134 -6.33 15.24 10.76
C SER A 134 -6.49 13.82 10.19
N VAL A 135 -5.46 13.27 9.56
CA VAL A 135 -5.48 11.90 9.03
C VAL A 135 -5.47 10.89 10.17
N ASN A 136 -4.62 11.08 11.19
CA ASN A 136 -4.58 10.22 12.37
C ASN A 136 -5.92 10.20 13.12
N LEU A 137 -6.57 11.37 13.27
CA LEU A 137 -7.90 11.47 13.87
C LEU A 137 -8.94 10.63 13.09
N ARG A 138 -8.94 10.71 11.77
CA ARG A 138 -9.84 9.93 10.91
C ARG A 138 -9.57 8.43 10.97
N LEU A 139 -8.32 8.03 11.21
CA LEU A 139 -7.91 6.62 11.33
C LEU A 139 -8.29 5.98 12.65
N GLU A 140 -8.54 6.74 13.73
CA GLU A 140 -8.75 6.22 15.08
C GLU A 140 -9.79 5.09 15.13
N SER A 141 -10.96 5.32 14.53
CA SER A 141 -12.06 4.33 14.51
C SER A 141 -11.68 3.06 13.76
N LYS A 142 -10.96 3.18 12.64
CA LYS A 142 -10.48 2.05 11.85
C LYS A 142 -9.44 1.24 12.62
N LEU A 143 -8.45 1.89 13.21
CA LEU A 143 -7.41 1.24 14.01
C LEU A 143 -8.02 0.41 15.15
N LYS A 144 -8.96 1.00 15.90
CA LYS A 144 -9.66 0.32 17.01
C LYS A 144 -10.56 -0.84 16.56
N ARG A 145 -11.17 -0.74 15.38
CA ARG A 145 -12.12 -1.75 14.87
C ARG A 145 -11.42 -2.94 14.23
N GLU A 146 -10.34 -2.71 13.48
CA GLU A 146 -9.74 -3.72 12.61
C GLU A 146 -8.54 -4.42 13.23
N LEU A 147 -7.81 -3.74 14.13
CA LEU A 147 -6.62 -4.31 14.75
C LEU A 147 -6.97 -5.22 15.92
N ARG A 148 -6.20 -6.30 16.06
CA ARG A 148 -6.39 -7.28 17.11
C ARG A 148 -5.80 -6.81 18.44
N PRO A 149 -6.32 -7.25 19.61
CA PRO A 149 -5.67 -7.03 20.89
C PRO A 149 -4.19 -7.44 20.85
N GLY A 150 -3.34 -6.59 21.45
CA GLY A 150 -1.88 -6.75 21.43
C GLY A 150 -1.18 -6.08 20.24
N THR A 151 -1.90 -5.62 19.22
CA THR A 151 -1.31 -4.84 18.11
C THR A 151 -0.76 -3.52 18.65
N ARG A 152 0.46 -3.19 18.27
CA ARG A 152 1.17 -1.97 18.66
C ARG A 152 1.13 -0.95 17.54
N ILE A 153 0.84 0.31 17.86
CA ILE A 153 0.79 1.41 16.91
C ILE A 153 1.83 2.43 17.33
N VAL A 154 2.71 2.81 16.42
CA VAL A 154 3.68 3.91 16.65
C VAL A 154 3.38 5.04 15.69
N SER A 155 3.15 6.23 16.24
CA SER A 155 3.01 7.46 15.46
C SER A 155 4.16 8.41 15.73
N ARG A 156 4.75 8.93 14.63
CA ARG A 156 5.70 10.02 14.70
C ARG A 156 4.93 11.35 14.77
N GLN A 157 5.32 12.19 15.73
CA GLN A 157 4.92 13.57 15.94
C GLN A 157 3.43 13.79 16.31
N PHE A 158 2.49 13.21 15.56
CA PHE A 158 1.07 13.51 15.72
C PHE A 158 0.35 12.46 16.58
N PRO A 159 -0.55 12.89 17.50
CA PRO A 159 -1.40 11.96 18.25
C PRO A 159 -2.48 11.33 17.34
N ILE A 160 -3.15 10.32 17.87
CA ILE A 160 -4.35 9.72 17.27
C ILE A 160 -5.57 10.29 17.99
N GLY A 161 -6.11 11.40 17.50
CA GLY A 161 -7.24 12.07 18.11
C GLY A 161 -7.02 12.36 19.60
N SER A 162 -8.01 12.01 20.43
CA SER A 162 -7.96 12.12 21.90
C SER A 162 -7.49 10.83 22.59
N TRP A 163 -7.14 9.80 21.83
CA TRP A 163 -6.67 8.52 22.38
C TRP A 163 -5.31 8.68 23.05
N ALA A 164 -5.28 8.55 24.38
CA ALA A 164 -4.05 8.69 25.14
C ALA A 164 -3.05 7.57 24.77
N PRO A 165 -1.78 7.89 24.45
CA PRO A 165 -0.77 6.88 24.19
C PRO A 165 -0.36 6.17 25.48
N ASP A 166 0.03 4.90 25.37
CA ASP A 166 0.62 4.14 26.48
C ASP A 166 2.03 4.64 26.83
N GLN A 167 2.76 5.15 25.81
CA GLN A 167 4.10 5.69 25.98
C GLN A 167 4.36 6.83 25.01
N THR A 168 5.08 7.85 25.49
CA THR A 168 5.62 8.94 24.66
C THR A 168 7.11 9.05 24.92
N VAL A 169 7.93 9.10 23.87
CA VAL A 169 9.37 9.23 23.95
C VAL A 169 9.87 10.31 22.99
N ASP A 170 10.98 10.96 23.35
CA ASP A 170 11.75 11.76 22.41
C ASP A 170 12.81 10.88 21.72
N ALA A 171 12.90 11.01 20.40
CA ALA A 171 13.90 10.33 19.59
C ALA A 171 14.55 11.37 18.67
N ASN A 172 15.72 11.88 19.07
CA ASN A 172 16.48 12.90 18.33
C ASN A 172 15.69 14.20 18.06
N GLY A 173 14.95 14.68 19.06
CA GLY A 173 14.12 15.89 18.96
C GLY A 173 12.77 15.67 18.29
N GLU A 174 12.42 14.43 18.00
CA GLU A 174 11.13 14.03 17.42
C GLU A 174 10.32 13.24 18.43
N THR A 175 9.05 13.58 18.58
CA THR A 175 8.15 12.86 19.50
C THR A 175 7.63 11.58 18.84
N LEU A 176 7.85 10.43 19.48
CA LEU A 176 7.22 9.16 19.12
C LEU A 176 6.19 8.76 20.18
N ARG A 177 5.06 8.25 19.75
CA ARG A 177 3.97 7.78 20.63
C ARG A 177 3.62 6.35 20.29
N LEU A 178 3.40 5.55 21.33
CA LEU A 178 3.02 4.14 21.27
C LEU A 178 1.64 3.93 21.86
N TRP A 179 0.81 3.16 21.17
CA TRP A 179 -0.45 2.61 21.67
C TRP A 179 -0.44 1.09 21.51
N THR A 180 -1.12 0.40 22.40
CA THR A 180 -1.40 -1.04 22.28
C THR A 180 -2.90 -1.26 22.27
N ILE A 181 -3.42 -1.98 21.28
CA ILE A 181 -4.83 -2.37 21.21
C ILE A 181 -5.16 -3.31 22.36
N ARG A 182 -6.24 -3.04 23.08
CA ARG A 182 -6.73 -3.82 24.23
C ARG A 182 -7.97 -4.59 23.90
#